data_31917589076acafddbd5f974ee049efc
#
_entry.id   31917589076acafddbd5f974ee049efc
#
_cell.length_a   1.000
_cell.length_b   1.000
_cell.length_c   1.000
_cell.angle_alpha   90.00
_cell.angle_beta   90.00
_cell.angle_gamma   90.00
#
_symmetry.space_group_name_H-M   'P 1'
#
loop_
_entity.id
_entity.type
_entity.pdbx_description
1 polymer ?
#
loop_
_entity_poly.entity_id
_entity_poly.type
_entity_poly.pdbx_seq_one_letter_code
_entity_poly.pdbx_strand_id
1 'polypeptide(L)'
;MTGITINDEKRAKISDVLAHGVASSTAAAYAADVELWKEFHREENSDDLLLAQCSGDHTTRTDIWILFIAFLLHKGKREEQVHSVLTGVRDFLLTSHVDISFLCNPLVGRARKGAKRTHDEHRVYLSEKVRRAKLPAFTEMLEDMRAHLWTGSWEDKPARLARAVYLAFMITCNEGPRVSNLTPPDGTKKEDHGCKAKDLVFTLASEEQMAAGAEGTVARLAVSSNVTSACLSYVTSKPGQSKGKGTEKKVIMRRSPEESQLLDDLVEWVTHANLSGDDRLFVVKIGAKPLHLRAKDIRGGVKNSADRCGVPRRHFSTSSGRKFFATQMSLAGAPREEIRAVGGWSENSTVPDTHYNRASSLRGSLAMLADPTVPRLRKADIVQLLPFVQDSVE
;
A
#
# COMPACT_ATOMS: atom_id res chain seq x y z
N MET A 1 -47.28 -5.75 -18.26
CA MET A 1 -46.06 -5.21 -17.67
C MET A 1 -45.66 -3.99 -18.48
N THR A 2 -45.79 -2.80 -17.91
CA THR A 2 -45.36 -1.56 -18.57
C THR A 2 -43.85 -1.48 -18.51
N GLY A 3 -43.17 -1.67 -19.64
CA GLY A 3 -41.72 -1.58 -19.75
C GLY A 3 -41.23 -0.19 -19.38
N ILE A 4 -40.15 -0.10 -18.57
CA ILE A 4 -39.48 1.16 -18.22
C ILE A 4 -38.82 1.69 -19.49
N THR A 5 -39.31 2.82 -20.03
CA THR A 5 -38.64 3.49 -21.14
C THR A 5 -37.43 4.29 -20.62
N ILE A 6 -36.23 3.98 -21.12
CA ILE A 6 -35.00 4.67 -20.78
C ILE A 6 -34.83 5.82 -21.79
N ASN A 7 -35.10 7.04 -21.35
CA ASN A 7 -34.84 8.27 -22.09
C ASN A 7 -33.41 8.80 -21.83
N ASP A 8 -32.99 9.84 -22.53
CA ASP A 8 -31.65 10.40 -22.45
C ASP A 8 -31.31 10.93 -21.05
N GLU A 9 -32.30 11.47 -20.32
CA GLU A 9 -32.11 11.90 -18.91
C GLU A 9 -31.76 10.73 -17.97
N LYS A 10 -32.47 9.60 -18.16
CA LYS A 10 -32.19 8.37 -17.38
C LYS A 10 -30.83 7.78 -17.76
N ARG A 11 -30.47 7.84 -19.05
CA ARG A 11 -29.12 7.43 -19.51
C ARG A 11 -28.03 8.29 -18.90
N ALA A 12 -28.21 9.63 -18.84
CA ALA A 12 -27.28 10.54 -18.20
C ALA A 12 -27.11 10.22 -16.70
N LYS A 13 -28.21 9.96 -15.98
CA LYS A 13 -28.15 9.53 -14.57
C LYS A 13 -27.44 8.20 -14.37
N ILE A 14 -27.64 7.23 -15.26
CA ILE A 14 -26.92 5.95 -15.23
C ILE A 14 -25.42 6.19 -15.45
N SER A 15 -25.08 7.00 -16.46
CA SER A 15 -23.69 7.35 -16.76
C SER A 15 -23.00 8.04 -15.57
N ASP A 16 -23.68 8.96 -14.91
CA ASP A 16 -23.18 9.65 -13.72
C ASP A 16 -22.93 8.69 -12.55
N VAL A 17 -23.87 7.79 -12.28
CA VAL A 17 -23.71 6.74 -11.24
C VAL A 17 -22.53 5.83 -11.55
N LEU A 18 -22.36 5.42 -12.81
CA LEU A 18 -21.25 4.57 -13.24
C LEU A 18 -19.91 5.32 -13.12
N ALA A 19 -19.87 6.59 -13.51
CA ALA A 19 -18.66 7.43 -13.39
C ALA A 19 -18.22 7.62 -11.91
N HIS A 20 -19.18 7.72 -10.99
CA HIS A 20 -18.90 7.80 -9.54
C HIS A 20 -18.61 6.44 -8.89
N GLY A 21 -18.88 5.34 -9.58
CA GLY A 21 -18.59 3.99 -9.11
C GLY A 21 -17.09 3.67 -9.02
N VAL A 22 -16.26 4.49 -9.66
CA VAL A 22 -14.79 4.30 -9.69
C VAL A 22 -14.08 5.45 -8.99
N ALA A 23 -13.13 5.14 -8.12
CA ALA A 23 -12.32 6.16 -7.45
C ALA A 23 -11.54 7.00 -8.47
N SER A 24 -11.38 8.30 -8.21
CA SER A 24 -10.71 9.24 -9.12
C SER A 24 -9.29 8.82 -9.54
N SER A 25 -8.53 8.18 -8.64
CA SER A 25 -7.21 7.62 -8.95
C SER A 25 -7.28 6.41 -9.90
N THR A 26 -8.33 5.62 -9.79
CA THR A 26 -8.60 4.49 -10.68
C THR A 26 -9.08 4.98 -12.04
N ALA A 27 -9.93 6.00 -12.08
CA ALA A 27 -10.38 6.62 -13.33
C ALA A 27 -9.20 7.21 -14.13
N ALA A 28 -8.23 7.87 -13.47
CA ALA A 28 -7.03 8.36 -14.13
C ALA A 28 -6.15 7.23 -14.69
N ALA A 29 -6.05 6.10 -13.97
CA ALA A 29 -5.35 4.91 -14.47
C ALA A 29 -6.07 4.31 -15.69
N TYR A 30 -7.39 4.20 -15.63
CA TYR A 30 -8.20 3.67 -16.73
C TYR A 30 -8.14 4.56 -17.97
N ALA A 31 -8.05 5.89 -17.82
CA ALA A 31 -7.83 6.79 -18.96
C ALA A 31 -6.52 6.46 -19.70
N ALA A 32 -5.44 6.18 -18.97
CA ALA A 32 -4.18 5.75 -19.58
C ALA A 32 -4.29 4.37 -20.26
N ASP A 33 -5.07 3.46 -19.70
CA ASP A 33 -5.33 2.14 -20.29
C ASP A 33 -6.15 2.26 -21.58
N VAL A 34 -7.12 3.17 -21.65
CA VAL A 34 -7.90 3.49 -22.85
C VAL A 34 -7.04 4.09 -23.95
N GLU A 35 -6.02 4.89 -23.61
CA GLU A 35 -5.06 5.40 -24.60
C GLU A 35 -4.25 4.27 -25.28
N LEU A 36 -3.89 3.21 -24.53
CA LEU A 36 -3.26 2.02 -25.11
C LEU A 36 -4.23 1.26 -26.04
N TRP A 37 -5.52 1.23 -25.70
CA TRP A 37 -6.54 0.65 -26.57
C TRP A 37 -6.69 1.44 -27.87
N LYS A 38 -6.70 2.77 -27.82
CA LYS A 38 -6.71 3.64 -29.00
C LYS A 38 -5.42 3.49 -29.82
N GLU A 39 -4.26 3.34 -29.16
CA GLU A 39 -2.99 3.10 -29.84
C GLU A 39 -3.02 1.80 -30.62
N PHE A 40 -3.54 0.70 -30.03
CA PHE A 40 -3.72 -0.56 -30.69
C PHE A 40 -4.61 -0.43 -31.94
N HIS A 41 -5.76 0.21 -31.84
CA HIS A 41 -6.66 0.40 -32.98
C HIS A 41 -6.02 1.24 -34.09
N ARG A 42 -5.20 2.24 -33.75
CA ARG A 42 -4.44 3.03 -34.74
C ARG A 42 -3.39 2.20 -35.45
N GLU A 43 -2.69 1.31 -34.75
CA GLU A 43 -1.69 0.41 -35.38
C GLU A 43 -2.38 -0.61 -36.29
N GLU A 44 -3.58 -1.07 -35.95
CA GLU A 44 -4.39 -1.98 -36.78
C GLU A 44 -5.23 -1.25 -37.86
N ASN A 45 -5.04 0.06 -38.04
CA ASN A 45 -5.80 0.89 -38.97
C ASN A 45 -7.33 0.79 -38.77
N SER A 46 -7.78 0.70 -37.53
CA SER A 46 -9.17 0.58 -37.13
C SER A 46 -9.61 1.78 -36.31
N ASP A 47 -10.79 2.34 -36.62
CA ASP A 47 -11.42 3.39 -35.81
C ASP A 47 -12.51 2.85 -34.89
N ASP A 48 -12.78 1.53 -34.93
CA ASP A 48 -13.87 0.90 -34.19
C ASP A 48 -13.55 0.62 -32.72
N LEU A 49 -13.27 1.69 -31.96
CA LEU A 49 -12.93 1.62 -30.53
C LEU A 49 -14.01 0.93 -29.67
N LEU A 50 -15.25 0.92 -30.14
CA LEU A 50 -16.39 0.33 -29.43
C LEU A 50 -16.79 -1.03 -29.97
N LEU A 51 -16.05 -1.59 -30.90
CA LEU A 51 -16.34 -2.87 -31.55
C LEU A 51 -17.74 -2.89 -32.21
N ALA A 52 -18.19 -1.73 -32.71
CA ALA A 52 -19.53 -1.55 -33.28
C ALA A 52 -19.69 -2.30 -34.61
N GLN A 53 -18.61 -2.33 -35.44
CA GLN A 53 -18.58 -3.05 -36.72
C GLN A 53 -18.70 -4.56 -36.53
N CYS A 54 -18.32 -5.08 -35.37
CA CYS A 54 -18.43 -6.47 -34.98
C CYS A 54 -19.63 -6.74 -34.06
N SER A 55 -20.66 -5.87 -34.09
CA SER A 55 -21.85 -6.03 -33.25
C SER A 55 -22.53 -7.36 -33.53
N GLY A 56 -22.67 -8.18 -32.47
CA GLY A 56 -23.26 -9.55 -32.60
C GLY A 56 -22.25 -10.64 -32.97
N ASP A 57 -21.06 -10.30 -33.44
CA ASP A 57 -20.00 -11.30 -33.72
C ASP A 57 -19.03 -11.43 -32.53
N HIS A 58 -19.37 -12.34 -31.62
CA HIS A 58 -18.55 -12.65 -30.45
C HIS A 58 -17.18 -13.25 -30.81
N THR A 59 -17.06 -13.93 -31.94
CA THR A 59 -15.80 -14.56 -32.38
C THR A 59 -14.82 -13.47 -32.76
N THR A 60 -15.19 -12.58 -33.67
CA THR A 60 -14.33 -11.47 -34.09
C THR A 60 -13.96 -10.54 -32.90
N ARG A 61 -14.90 -10.23 -32.01
CA ARG A 61 -14.58 -9.48 -30.79
C ARG A 61 -13.60 -10.19 -29.88
N THR A 62 -13.72 -11.51 -29.75
CA THR A 62 -12.78 -12.33 -29.00
C THR A 62 -11.37 -12.27 -29.60
N ASP A 63 -11.27 -12.36 -30.92
CA ASP A 63 -9.99 -12.33 -31.64
C ASP A 63 -9.32 -10.95 -31.52
N ILE A 64 -10.07 -9.86 -31.67
CA ILE A 64 -9.56 -8.50 -31.44
C ILE A 64 -9.02 -8.36 -30.01
N TRP A 65 -9.72 -8.89 -29.01
CA TRP A 65 -9.26 -8.85 -27.63
C TRP A 65 -7.97 -9.65 -27.40
N ILE A 66 -7.84 -10.80 -28.06
CA ILE A 66 -6.62 -11.63 -28.00
C ILE A 66 -5.47 -10.92 -28.70
N LEU A 67 -5.69 -10.28 -29.83
CA LEU A 67 -4.71 -9.45 -30.54
C LEU A 67 -4.26 -8.27 -29.64
N PHE A 68 -5.17 -7.62 -28.93
CA PHE A 68 -4.79 -6.58 -27.97
C PHE A 68 -3.91 -7.11 -26.83
N ILE A 69 -4.18 -8.31 -26.32
CA ILE A 69 -3.28 -8.95 -25.34
C ILE A 69 -1.88 -9.15 -25.93
N ALA A 70 -1.79 -9.64 -27.18
CA ALA A 70 -0.52 -9.82 -27.87
C ALA A 70 0.20 -8.48 -28.10
N PHE A 71 -0.51 -7.44 -28.51
CA PHE A 71 0.01 -6.07 -28.64
C PHE A 71 0.63 -5.57 -27.32
N LEU A 72 -0.08 -5.72 -26.19
CA LEU A 72 0.42 -5.31 -24.89
C LEU A 72 1.71 -6.04 -24.49
N LEU A 73 1.81 -7.32 -24.81
CA LEU A 73 3.03 -8.11 -24.61
C LEU A 73 4.16 -7.62 -25.49
N HIS A 74 3.88 -7.34 -26.76
CA HIS A 74 4.87 -6.78 -27.70
C HIS A 74 5.38 -5.41 -27.25
N LYS A 75 4.51 -4.56 -26.66
CA LYS A 75 4.89 -3.30 -25.99
C LYS A 75 5.66 -3.51 -24.68
N GLY A 76 6.03 -4.74 -24.33
CA GLY A 76 6.80 -5.07 -23.13
C GLY A 76 6.02 -4.92 -21.82
N LYS A 77 4.67 -4.94 -21.86
CA LYS A 77 3.85 -4.90 -20.64
C LYS A 77 3.96 -6.24 -19.91
N ARG A 78 4.12 -6.19 -18.59
CA ARG A 78 4.14 -7.37 -17.72
C ARG A 78 2.73 -7.90 -17.51
N GLU A 79 2.58 -9.18 -17.15
CA GLU A 79 1.29 -9.84 -16.90
C GLU A 79 0.36 -9.00 -16.02
N GLU A 80 0.86 -8.46 -14.91
CA GLU A 80 0.05 -7.64 -14.00
C GLU A 80 -0.40 -6.33 -14.64
N GLN A 81 0.45 -5.74 -15.49
CA GLN A 81 0.11 -4.54 -16.24
C GLN A 81 -0.89 -4.88 -17.35
N VAL A 82 -0.72 -6.01 -18.05
CA VAL A 82 -1.70 -6.50 -19.02
C VAL A 82 -3.06 -6.67 -18.34
N HIS A 83 -3.10 -7.35 -17.18
CA HIS A 83 -4.35 -7.52 -16.43
C HIS A 83 -4.97 -6.18 -16.01
N SER A 84 -4.17 -5.23 -15.56
CA SER A 84 -4.64 -3.89 -15.20
C SER A 84 -5.24 -3.17 -16.41
N VAL A 85 -4.51 -3.13 -17.53
CA VAL A 85 -4.96 -2.49 -18.77
C VAL A 85 -6.26 -3.10 -19.28
N LEU A 86 -6.34 -4.43 -19.32
CA LEU A 86 -7.57 -5.11 -19.75
C LEU A 86 -8.77 -4.76 -18.84
N THR A 87 -8.52 -4.52 -17.55
CA THR A 87 -9.57 -4.11 -16.62
C THR A 87 -10.05 -2.68 -16.93
N GLY A 88 -9.13 -1.75 -17.21
CA GLY A 88 -9.47 -0.37 -17.56
C GLY A 88 -10.22 -0.29 -18.90
N VAL A 89 -9.78 -1.03 -19.93
CA VAL A 89 -10.48 -1.09 -21.22
C VAL A 89 -11.84 -1.78 -21.10
N ARG A 90 -11.94 -2.85 -20.30
CA ARG A 90 -13.25 -3.46 -20.00
C ARG A 90 -14.22 -2.46 -19.37
N ASP A 91 -13.77 -1.67 -18.43
CA ASP A 91 -14.58 -0.63 -17.77
C ASP A 91 -15.05 0.43 -18.79
N PHE A 92 -14.16 0.86 -19.69
CA PHE A 92 -14.48 1.76 -20.79
C PHE A 92 -15.57 1.17 -21.72
N LEU A 93 -15.45 -0.08 -22.14
CA LEU A 93 -16.44 -0.73 -22.98
C LEU A 93 -17.79 -0.86 -22.27
N LEU A 94 -17.80 -1.23 -20.98
CA LEU A 94 -19.01 -1.30 -20.16
C LEU A 94 -19.71 0.05 -20.03
N THR A 95 -18.96 1.11 -19.71
CA THR A 95 -19.51 2.47 -19.56
C THR A 95 -20.00 3.03 -20.89
N SER A 96 -19.45 2.52 -22.00
CA SER A 96 -19.91 2.82 -23.37
C SER A 96 -21.04 1.91 -23.85
N HIS A 97 -21.64 1.12 -22.95
CA HIS A 97 -22.74 0.19 -23.24
C HIS A 97 -22.44 -0.90 -24.27
N VAL A 98 -21.18 -1.26 -24.44
CA VAL A 98 -20.77 -2.37 -25.30
C VAL A 98 -21.05 -3.69 -24.58
N ASP A 99 -21.65 -4.66 -25.29
CA ASP A 99 -21.77 -6.01 -24.78
C ASP A 99 -20.38 -6.67 -24.67
N ILE A 100 -20.00 -7.01 -23.46
CA ILE A 100 -18.72 -7.63 -23.13
C ILE A 100 -18.81 -9.13 -22.85
N SER A 101 -19.94 -9.79 -23.20
CA SER A 101 -20.13 -11.22 -22.96
C SER A 101 -19.09 -12.10 -23.67
N PHE A 102 -18.49 -11.60 -24.77
CA PHE A 102 -17.36 -12.25 -25.45
C PHE A 102 -16.14 -12.48 -24.55
N LEU A 103 -15.97 -11.69 -23.49
CA LEU A 103 -14.89 -11.88 -22.52
C LEU A 103 -15.03 -13.16 -21.69
N CYS A 104 -16.22 -13.76 -21.67
CA CYS A 104 -16.47 -15.06 -21.05
C CYS A 104 -15.97 -16.23 -21.92
N ASN A 105 -15.52 -15.97 -23.16
CA ASN A 105 -15.01 -16.99 -24.04
C ASN A 105 -13.76 -17.66 -23.43
N PRO A 106 -13.69 -19.02 -23.39
CA PRO A 106 -12.56 -19.75 -22.86
C PRO A 106 -11.20 -19.37 -23.50
N LEU A 107 -11.20 -18.94 -24.76
CA LEU A 107 -10.00 -18.49 -25.47
C LEU A 107 -9.38 -17.25 -24.85
N VAL A 108 -10.19 -16.29 -24.35
CA VAL A 108 -9.72 -15.12 -23.61
C VAL A 108 -8.97 -15.58 -22.33
N GLY A 109 -9.54 -16.53 -21.61
CA GLY A 109 -8.89 -17.13 -20.43
C GLY A 109 -7.58 -17.84 -20.79
N ARG A 110 -7.53 -18.53 -21.94
CA ARG A 110 -6.30 -19.15 -22.47
C ARG A 110 -5.25 -18.13 -22.86
N ALA A 111 -5.64 -17.05 -23.56
CA ALA A 111 -4.73 -15.96 -23.95
C ALA A 111 -4.10 -15.28 -22.73
N ARG A 112 -4.88 -15.01 -21.68
CA ARG A 112 -4.36 -14.45 -20.41
C ARG A 112 -3.37 -15.39 -19.72
N LYS A 113 -3.65 -16.70 -19.69
CA LYS A 113 -2.69 -17.70 -19.17
C LYS A 113 -1.45 -17.80 -20.05
N GLY A 114 -1.60 -17.70 -21.37
CA GLY A 114 -0.51 -17.63 -22.33
C GLY A 114 0.38 -16.43 -22.09
N ALA A 115 -0.21 -15.24 -21.90
CA ALA A 115 0.51 -14.02 -21.58
C ALA A 115 1.41 -14.17 -20.33
N LYS A 116 0.93 -14.88 -19.31
CA LYS A 116 1.73 -15.20 -18.14
C LYS A 116 2.94 -16.07 -18.48
N ARG A 117 2.75 -17.13 -19.24
CA ARG A 117 3.82 -18.05 -19.65
C ARG A 117 4.85 -17.36 -20.54
N THR A 118 4.41 -16.66 -21.57
CA THR A 118 5.29 -15.87 -22.45
C THR A 118 6.11 -14.85 -21.66
N HIS A 119 5.52 -14.22 -20.66
CA HIS A 119 6.23 -13.32 -19.79
C HIS A 119 7.25 -14.06 -18.90
N ASP A 120 6.89 -15.22 -18.37
CA ASP A 120 7.81 -16.03 -17.55
C ASP A 120 8.96 -16.59 -18.37
N GLU A 121 8.73 -17.02 -19.62
CA GLU A 121 9.77 -17.43 -20.58
C GLU A 121 10.65 -16.25 -21.01
N HIS A 122 10.08 -15.08 -21.32
CA HIS A 122 10.83 -13.86 -21.64
C HIS A 122 11.65 -13.32 -20.45
N ARG A 123 11.26 -13.64 -19.22
CA ARG A 123 12.05 -13.31 -18.02
C ARG A 123 13.43 -13.96 -18.04
N VAL A 124 13.55 -15.16 -18.58
CA VAL A 124 14.83 -15.85 -18.73
C VAL A 124 15.73 -15.10 -19.72
N TYR A 125 15.15 -14.40 -20.71
CA TYR A 125 15.88 -13.68 -21.75
C TYR A 125 16.07 -12.18 -21.49
N LEU A 126 15.22 -11.54 -20.69
CA LEU A 126 15.30 -10.11 -20.37
C LEU A 126 15.76 -9.90 -18.92
N SER A 127 16.94 -10.38 -18.59
CA SER A 127 17.58 -10.34 -17.28
C SER A 127 17.73 -8.95 -16.62
N GLU A 128 17.35 -7.87 -17.29
CA GLU A 128 17.58 -6.50 -16.75
C GLU A 128 16.41 -5.89 -15.94
N LYS A 129 15.20 -6.46 -15.97
CA LYS A 129 14.05 -5.94 -15.20
C LYS A 129 13.43 -6.96 -14.28
N VAL A 130 14.24 -7.70 -13.56
CA VAL A 130 13.78 -8.60 -12.51
C VAL A 130 12.83 -7.86 -11.57
N ARG A 131 11.70 -8.49 -11.27
CA ARG A 131 10.84 -8.07 -10.17
C ARG A 131 11.73 -7.81 -8.98
N ARG A 132 11.93 -6.54 -8.69
CA ARG A 132 12.66 -6.14 -7.47
C ARG A 132 11.77 -6.50 -6.29
N ALA A 133 11.83 -7.77 -5.88
CA ALA A 133 11.09 -8.24 -4.73
C ALA A 133 11.41 -7.30 -3.57
N LYS A 134 10.35 -6.72 -2.98
CA LYS A 134 10.55 -5.88 -1.82
C LYS A 134 10.80 -6.76 -0.61
N LEU A 135 11.87 -6.48 0.09
CA LEU A 135 12.26 -7.16 1.32
C LEU A 135 11.55 -6.54 2.54
N PRO A 136 11.37 -7.29 3.63
CA PRO A 136 10.98 -6.72 4.90
C PRO A 136 12.05 -5.74 5.40
N ALA A 137 11.67 -4.80 6.26
CA ALA A 137 12.63 -4.08 7.10
C ALA A 137 13.32 -5.06 8.06
N PHE A 138 14.33 -4.61 8.74
CA PHE A 138 15.10 -5.40 9.72
C PHE A 138 15.55 -4.51 10.86
N THR A 139 15.91 -5.09 11.98
CA THR A 139 16.15 -4.37 13.25
C THR A 139 17.21 -3.28 13.10
N GLU A 140 18.37 -3.60 12.53
CA GLU A 140 19.46 -2.63 12.38
C GLU A 140 19.08 -1.45 11.46
N MET A 141 18.16 -1.66 10.51
CA MET A 141 17.62 -0.58 9.67
C MET A 141 16.69 0.33 10.49
N LEU A 142 15.88 -0.21 11.40
CA LEU A 142 15.01 0.58 12.27
C LEU A 142 15.84 1.39 13.28
N GLU A 143 16.89 0.79 13.83
CA GLU A 143 17.88 1.46 14.71
C GLU A 143 18.59 2.59 13.96
N ASP A 144 19.07 2.34 12.74
CA ASP A 144 19.68 3.35 11.86
C ASP A 144 18.71 4.49 11.54
N MET A 145 17.45 4.16 11.23
CA MET A 145 16.43 5.19 10.99
C MET A 145 16.24 6.06 12.24
N ARG A 146 16.17 5.48 13.44
CA ARG A 146 16.05 6.24 14.66
C ARG A 146 17.28 7.12 14.89
N ALA A 147 18.47 6.56 14.78
CA ALA A 147 19.72 7.29 14.98
C ALA A 147 19.87 8.50 14.04
N HIS A 148 19.37 8.42 12.81
CA HIS A 148 19.54 9.48 11.82
C HIS A 148 18.32 10.39 11.63
N LEU A 149 17.13 9.91 11.92
CA LEU A 149 15.89 10.67 11.69
C LEU A 149 15.31 11.24 12.98
N TRP A 150 15.68 10.70 14.17
CA TRP A 150 15.24 11.19 15.48
C TRP A 150 16.28 12.13 16.09
N THR A 151 16.80 13.07 15.29
CA THR A 151 17.88 13.99 15.68
C THR A 151 17.55 15.43 15.27
N GLY A 152 18.38 16.37 15.73
CA GLY A 152 18.24 17.79 15.40
C GLY A 152 17.26 18.54 16.30
N SER A 153 17.06 19.83 16.03
CA SER A 153 16.14 20.68 16.80
C SER A 153 14.69 20.40 16.44
N TRP A 154 13.81 20.56 17.42
CA TRP A 154 12.37 20.58 17.20
C TRP A 154 11.88 21.83 16.45
N GLU A 155 12.67 22.89 16.42
CA GLU A 155 12.40 24.11 15.65
C GLU A 155 12.83 24.01 14.19
N ASP A 156 13.57 22.94 13.86
CA ASP A 156 14.02 22.70 12.47
C ASP A 156 12.98 21.90 11.69
N LYS A 157 12.49 22.48 10.60
CA LYS A 157 11.46 21.85 9.74
C LYS A 157 11.90 20.53 9.10
N PRO A 158 13.11 20.41 8.53
CA PRO A 158 13.67 19.15 8.05
C PRO A 158 13.76 18.07 9.16
N ALA A 159 14.22 18.42 10.35
CA ALA A 159 14.35 17.47 11.46
C ALA A 159 12.97 16.97 11.93
N ARG A 160 11.95 17.83 12.02
CA ARG A 160 10.58 17.39 12.32
C ARG A 160 10.01 16.48 11.22
N LEU A 161 10.26 16.78 9.95
CA LEU A 161 9.82 15.90 8.87
C LEU A 161 10.51 14.54 8.94
N ALA A 162 11.80 14.50 9.28
CA ALA A 162 12.54 13.27 9.47
C ALA A 162 11.94 12.41 10.59
N ARG A 163 11.59 13.01 11.73
CA ARG A 163 10.91 12.31 12.84
C ARG A 163 9.54 11.78 12.41
N ALA A 164 8.76 12.56 11.66
CA ALA A 164 7.48 12.12 11.12
C ALA A 164 7.63 10.91 10.17
N VAL A 165 8.69 10.90 9.34
CA VAL A 165 9.05 9.75 8.48
C VAL A 165 9.33 8.51 9.31
N TYR A 166 10.15 8.65 10.34
CA TYR A 166 10.50 7.54 11.24
C TYR A 166 9.27 6.99 11.94
N LEU A 167 8.48 7.82 12.63
CA LEU A 167 7.29 7.39 13.36
C LEU A 167 6.27 6.69 12.48
N ALA A 168 5.93 7.29 11.34
CA ALA A 168 4.97 6.70 10.41
C ALA A 168 5.45 5.33 9.91
N PHE A 169 6.76 5.16 9.71
CA PHE A 169 7.30 3.86 9.30
C PHE A 169 7.31 2.86 10.46
N MET A 170 7.68 3.27 11.67
CA MET A 170 7.65 2.42 12.87
C MET A 170 6.25 1.90 13.16
N ILE A 171 5.21 2.72 13.02
CA ILE A 171 3.82 2.26 13.14
C ILE A 171 3.52 1.17 12.10
N THR A 172 4.02 1.29 10.85
CA THR A 172 3.81 0.22 9.87
C THR A 172 4.56 -1.07 10.21
N CYS A 173 5.69 -0.98 10.88
CA CYS A 173 6.49 -2.12 11.33
C CYS A 173 5.87 -2.85 12.52
N ASN A 174 5.27 -2.12 13.45
CA ASN A 174 4.72 -2.70 14.68
C ASN A 174 3.27 -3.12 14.55
N GLU A 175 2.46 -2.35 13.79
CA GLU A 175 1.01 -2.54 13.73
C GLU A 175 0.48 -2.96 12.34
N GLY A 176 1.35 -3.00 11.35
CA GLY A 176 1.03 -3.45 10.01
C GLY A 176 0.10 -2.59 9.16
N PRO A 177 -0.28 -1.32 9.47
CA PRO A 177 -1.12 -0.53 8.60
C PRO A 177 -0.42 -0.22 7.26
N ARG A 178 -1.20 0.12 6.24
CA ARG A 178 -0.63 0.69 5.02
C ARG A 178 -0.18 2.13 5.29
N VAL A 179 0.92 2.56 4.68
CA VAL A 179 1.35 3.96 4.75
C VAL A 179 0.25 4.92 4.29
N SER A 180 -0.55 4.54 3.30
CA SER A 180 -1.70 5.34 2.86
C SER A 180 -2.82 5.50 3.89
N ASN A 181 -2.83 4.70 4.96
CA ASN A 181 -3.76 4.89 6.08
C ASN A 181 -3.25 5.99 7.03
N LEU A 182 -1.92 6.19 7.08
CA LEU A 182 -1.26 7.16 7.96
C LEU A 182 -1.04 8.51 7.28
N THR A 183 -0.82 8.50 5.96
CA THR A 183 -0.46 9.69 5.18
C THR A 183 -1.38 9.83 3.96
N PRO A 184 -1.59 11.06 3.46
CA PRO A 184 -2.32 11.23 2.21
C PRO A 184 -1.57 10.57 1.04
N PRO A 185 -2.29 10.05 0.05
CA PRO A 185 -1.68 9.60 -1.19
C PRO A 185 -0.95 10.73 -1.91
N ASP A 186 0.16 10.40 -2.60
CA ASP A 186 0.89 11.36 -3.42
C ASP A 186 -0.05 11.97 -4.48
N GLY A 187 -0.09 13.30 -4.57
CA GLY A 187 -0.87 14.04 -5.58
C GLY A 187 -2.36 14.25 -5.27
N THR A 188 -2.88 13.79 -4.14
CA THR A 188 -4.29 14.04 -3.79
C THR A 188 -4.45 15.27 -2.91
N LYS A 189 -5.39 16.15 -3.29
CA LYS A 189 -5.87 17.27 -2.47
C LYS A 189 -6.95 16.84 -1.46
N LYS A 190 -7.23 15.52 -1.34
CA LYS A 190 -8.29 15.02 -0.46
C LYS A 190 -7.88 15.19 0.99
N GLU A 191 -8.51 16.12 1.66
CA GLU A 191 -8.28 16.47 3.06
C GLU A 191 -8.63 15.34 4.05
N ASP A 192 -9.43 14.35 3.61
CA ASP A 192 -9.96 13.28 4.45
C ASP A 192 -9.08 12.00 4.51
N HIS A 193 -7.91 11.97 3.85
CA HIS A 193 -7.03 10.82 3.87
C HIS A 193 -5.88 10.96 4.88
N GLY A 194 -5.58 9.89 5.59
CA GLY A 194 -4.56 9.82 6.62
C GLY A 194 -5.14 10.02 8.02
N CYS A 195 -4.36 9.66 9.04
CA CYS A 195 -4.74 9.84 10.44
C CYS A 195 -4.71 11.31 10.83
N LYS A 196 -5.70 11.73 11.60
CA LYS A 196 -5.73 13.03 12.30
C LYS A 196 -5.18 12.89 13.71
N ALA A 197 -4.81 14.01 14.32
CA ALA A 197 -4.31 14.00 15.70
C ALA A 197 -5.35 13.44 16.67
N LYS A 198 -6.63 13.79 16.53
CA LYS A 198 -7.73 13.26 17.34
C LYS A 198 -7.92 11.74 17.24
N ASP A 199 -7.37 11.12 16.20
CA ASP A 199 -7.45 9.66 16.00
C ASP A 199 -6.40 8.90 16.82
N LEU A 200 -5.44 9.62 17.44
CA LEU A 200 -4.45 9.08 18.37
C LEU A 200 -4.87 9.44 19.81
N VAL A 201 -5.19 8.43 20.60
CA VAL A 201 -5.64 8.56 21.99
C VAL A 201 -4.64 7.86 22.89
N PHE A 202 -4.07 8.60 23.84
CA PHE A 202 -3.20 8.05 24.88
C PHE A 202 -4.02 7.64 26.09
N THR A 203 -3.61 6.56 26.75
CA THR A 203 -4.17 6.10 28.03
C THR A 203 -3.08 6.22 29.09
N LEU A 204 -3.40 6.86 30.20
CA LEU A 204 -2.54 6.98 31.38
C LEU A 204 -2.70 5.77 32.30
N ALA A 205 -1.80 5.60 33.26
CA ALA A 205 -1.92 4.60 34.31
C ALA A 205 -3.17 4.80 35.21
N SER A 206 -3.72 6.01 35.24
CA SER A 206 -5.01 6.33 35.87
C SER A 206 -6.24 5.94 35.06
N GLU A 207 -6.07 5.24 33.94
CA GLU A 207 -7.10 4.92 32.94
C GLU A 207 -7.70 6.14 32.20
N GLU A 208 -7.23 7.34 32.52
CA GLU A 208 -7.64 8.55 31.79
C GLU A 208 -7.18 8.49 30.33
N GLN A 209 -8.08 8.85 29.41
CA GLN A 209 -7.82 8.89 27.97
C GLN A 209 -7.71 10.34 27.48
N MET A 210 -6.68 10.60 26.65
CA MET A 210 -6.41 11.91 26.08
C MET A 210 -6.14 11.80 24.57
N ALA A 211 -6.96 12.49 23.78
CA ALA A 211 -6.73 12.56 22.33
C ALA A 211 -5.56 13.52 22.03
N ALA A 212 -4.67 13.15 21.14
CA ALA A 212 -3.64 14.05 20.63
C ALA A 212 -4.31 15.28 19.97
N GLY A 213 -3.80 16.47 20.28
CA GLY A 213 -4.37 17.73 19.78
C GLY A 213 -5.63 18.21 20.51
N ALA A 214 -6.11 17.53 21.56
CA ALA A 214 -7.11 18.11 22.47
C ALA A 214 -6.46 19.13 23.42
N GLU A 215 -7.26 20.07 23.88
CA GLU A 215 -6.79 21.09 24.80
C GLU A 215 -6.22 20.47 26.09
N GLY A 216 -5.08 20.95 26.54
CA GLY A 216 -4.42 20.48 27.76
C GLY A 216 -3.64 19.16 27.59
N THR A 217 -3.79 18.41 26.50
CA THR A 217 -3.10 17.13 26.29
C THR A 217 -1.58 17.30 26.34
N VAL A 218 -1.03 18.30 25.66
CA VAL A 218 0.42 18.56 25.62
C VAL A 218 0.97 18.81 27.04
N ALA A 219 0.32 19.66 27.83
CA ALA A 219 0.73 19.95 29.19
C ALA A 219 0.72 18.70 30.09
N ARG A 220 -0.28 17.84 29.92
CA ARG A 220 -0.40 16.58 30.67
C ARG A 220 0.61 15.53 30.25
N LEU A 221 0.85 15.37 28.96
CA LEU A 221 1.86 14.45 28.44
C LEU A 221 3.28 14.86 28.86
N ALA A 222 3.57 16.16 28.89
CA ALA A 222 4.88 16.68 29.30
C ALA A 222 5.21 16.40 30.79
N VAL A 223 4.20 16.25 31.65
CA VAL A 223 4.35 15.97 33.10
C VAL A 223 4.13 14.49 33.41
N SER A 224 3.63 13.70 32.49
CA SER A 224 3.19 12.33 32.74
C SER A 224 4.22 11.32 32.23
N SER A 225 5.00 10.76 33.18
CA SER A 225 5.80 9.56 32.92
C SER A 225 4.99 8.26 32.78
N ASN A 226 3.66 8.36 32.87
CA ASN A 226 2.74 7.22 33.09
C ASN A 226 1.81 6.91 31.94
N VAL A 227 2.20 7.20 30.70
CA VAL A 227 1.45 6.72 29.52
C VAL A 227 1.65 5.22 29.39
N THR A 228 0.55 4.46 29.44
CA THR A 228 0.58 2.98 29.36
C THR A 228 0.33 2.47 27.95
N SER A 229 -0.46 3.21 27.16
CA SER A 229 -0.75 2.84 25.79
C SER A 229 -1.16 4.04 24.93
N ALA A 230 -1.12 3.85 23.61
CA ALA A 230 -1.74 4.74 22.65
C ALA A 230 -2.63 3.91 21.69
N CYS A 231 -3.83 4.41 21.44
CA CYS A 231 -4.75 3.81 20.47
C CYS A 231 -4.83 4.70 19.23
N LEU A 232 -4.42 4.17 18.09
CA LEU A 232 -4.50 4.86 16.80
C LEU A 232 -5.70 4.33 16.00
N SER A 233 -6.62 5.20 15.67
CA SER A 233 -7.78 4.89 14.82
C SER A 233 -7.54 5.41 13.41
N TYR A 234 -7.88 4.63 12.38
CA TYR A 234 -7.82 5.09 10.99
C TYR A 234 -8.87 4.40 10.14
N VAL A 235 -9.28 5.08 9.08
CA VAL A 235 -10.29 4.57 8.17
C VAL A 235 -9.66 3.60 7.19
N THR A 236 -10.08 2.34 7.23
CA THR A 236 -9.69 1.32 6.25
C THR A 236 -10.61 1.38 5.05
N SER A 237 -10.37 2.27 4.11
CA SER A 237 -11.06 2.19 2.82
C SER A 237 -10.07 1.91 1.71
N LYS A 238 -10.18 0.74 1.07
CA LYS A 238 -9.82 0.66 -0.34
C LYS A 238 -10.94 1.37 -1.11
N PRO A 239 -10.62 2.36 -1.96
CA PRO A 239 -11.60 2.84 -2.94
C PRO A 239 -12.12 1.63 -3.72
N GLY A 240 -13.44 1.45 -3.79
CA GLY A 240 -14.07 0.34 -4.53
C GLY A 240 -14.43 -0.92 -3.73
N GLN A 241 -14.13 -1.01 -2.43
CA GLN A 241 -14.71 -2.04 -1.60
C GLN A 241 -16.02 -1.53 -0.99
N SER A 242 -17.14 -2.10 -1.43
CA SER A 242 -18.51 -1.78 -1.02
C SER A 242 -18.88 -2.17 0.42
N LYS A 243 -17.94 -2.68 1.21
CA LYS A 243 -18.12 -2.91 2.63
C LYS A 243 -17.72 -1.63 3.37
N GLY A 244 -18.66 -1.07 4.10
CA GLY A 244 -18.65 0.22 4.76
C GLY A 244 -17.30 0.66 5.31
N LYS A 245 -17.06 1.97 5.36
CA LYS A 245 -15.87 2.57 5.96
C LYS A 245 -15.71 2.05 7.39
N GLY A 246 -14.92 0.99 7.56
CA GLY A 246 -14.58 0.46 8.88
C GLY A 246 -13.49 1.33 9.48
N THR A 247 -13.63 1.68 10.74
CA THR A 247 -12.55 2.26 11.53
C THR A 247 -11.76 1.11 12.14
N GLU A 248 -10.49 1.00 11.78
CA GLU A 248 -9.56 0.07 12.42
C GLU A 248 -8.85 0.79 13.56
N LYS A 249 -8.70 0.10 14.68
CA LYS A 249 -7.97 0.61 15.86
C LYS A 249 -6.72 -0.22 16.06
N LYS A 250 -5.59 0.44 16.32
CA LYS A 250 -4.32 -0.17 16.68
C LYS A 250 -3.89 0.32 18.06
N VAL A 251 -3.52 -0.61 18.91
CA VAL A 251 -3.14 -0.31 20.29
C VAL A 251 -1.64 -0.59 20.44
N ILE A 252 -0.88 0.46 20.69
CA ILE A 252 0.55 0.43 20.98
C ILE A 252 0.68 0.46 22.51
N MET A 253 1.33 -0.53 23.08
CA MET A 253 1.47 -0.69 24.53
C MET A 253 2.94 -0.81 24.94
N ARG A 254 3.21 -0.70 26.25
CA ARG A 254 4.55 -0.97 26.82
C ARG A 254 4.76 -2.47 27.08
N ARG A 255 4.68 -3.30 26.05
CA ARG A 255 4.89 -4.76 26.16
C ARG A 255 6.30 -5.21 25.86
N SER A 256 6.94 -4.52 24.91
CA SER A 256 8.31 -4.79 24.51
C SER A 256 9.14 -3.49 24.52
N PRO A 257 10.48 -3.56 24.53
CA PRO A 257 11.32 -2.38 24.41
C PRO A 257 10.99 -1.53 23.17
N GLU A 258 10.68 -2.16 22.04
CA GLU A 258 10.37 -1.49 20.78
C GLU A 258 9.01 -0.79 20.82
N GLU A 259 7.98 -1.43 21.37
CA GLU A 259 6.66 -0.83 21.58
C GLU A 259 6.75 0.32 22.58
N SER A 260 7.50 0.15 23.66
CA SER A 260 7.76 1.21 24.65
C SER A 260 8.47 2.39 24.00
N GLN A 261 9.49 2.13 23.19
CA GLN A 261 10.21 3.17 22.46
C GLN A 261 9.29 3.91 21.48
N LEU A 262 8.47 3.19 20.72
CA LEU A 262 7.50 3.81 19.80
C LEU A 262 6.48 4.67 20.55
N LEU A 263 6.03 4.21 21.70
CA LEU A 263 5.06 4.96 22.53
C LEU A 263 5.70 6.25 23.06
N ASP A 264 6.93 6.18 23.57
CA ASP A 264 7.66 7.33 24.05
C ASP A 264 7.96 8.35 22.93
N ASP A 265 8.37 7.87 21.77
CA ASP A 265 8.61 8.70 20.60
C ASP A 265 7.29 9.37 20.10
N LEU A 266 6.14 8.70 20.22
CA LEU A 266 4.81 9.28 19.91
C LEU A 266 4.41 10.36 20.93
N VAL A 267 4.68 10.14 22.21
CA VAL A 267 4.44 11.14 23.26
C VAL A 267 5.29 12.38 23.00
N GLU A 268 6.60 12.19 22.74
CA GLU A 268 7.52 13.28 22.42
C GLU A 268 7.08 14.03 21.15
N TRP A 269 6.67 13.30 20.10
CA TRP A 269 6.14 13.92 18.88
C TRP A 269 4.94 14.83 19.15
N VAL A 270 3.92 14.33 19.86
CA VAL A 270 2.69 15.10 20.14
C VAL A 270 2.99 16.30 21.03
N THR A 271 3.91 16.16 21.99
CA THR A 271 4.32 17.26 22.87
C THR A 271 4.94 18.42 22.07
N HIS A 272 5.72 18.13 21.05
CA HIS A 272 6.44 19.15 20.29
C HIS A 272 5.77 19.57 18.97
N ALA A 273 4.84 18.77 18.43
CA ALA A 273 4.27 19.00 17.09
C ALA A 273 3.22 20.12 17.05
N ASN A 274 2.72 20.58 18.20
CA ASN A 274 1.69 21.62 18.32
C ASN A 274 0.45 21.36 17.45
N LEU A 275 -0.13 20.15 17.60
CA LEU A 275 -1.28 19.69 16.83
C LEU A 275 -2.61 20.16 17.43
N SER A 276 -3.57 20.52 16.59
CA SER A 276 -4.99 20.54 16.92
C SER A 276 -5.65 19.22 16.51
N GLY A 277 -6.84 18.91 17.06
CA GLY A 277 -7.50 17.62 16.82
C GLY A 277 -7.74 17.28 15.34
N ASP A 278 -8.00 18.28 14.51
CA ASP A 278 -8.27 18.10 13.08
C ASP A 278 -7.02 18.15 12.20
N ASP A 279 -5.88 18.50 12.76
CA ASP A 279 -4.61 18.39 12.04
C ASP A 279 -4.29 16.94 11.66
N ARG A 280 -3.58 16.75 10.57
CA ARG A 280 -3.01 15.43 10.28
C ARG A 280 -1.96 15.09 11.33
N LEU A 281 -1.94 13.84 11.78
CA LEU A 281 -1.03 13.40 12.83
C LEU A 281 0.45 13.69 12.50
N PHE A 282 0.83 13.56 11.22
CA PHE A 282 2.19 13.80 10.75
C PHE A 282 2.29 15.08 9.91
N VAL A 283 1.86 16.20 10.48
CA VAL A 283 2.02 17.53 9.87
C VAL A 283 3.12 18.32 10.59
N VAL A 284 3.97 18.97 9.82
CA VAL A 284 5.02 19.86 10.34
C VAL A 284 4.56 21.31 10.20
N LYS A 285 4.25 21.95 11.31
CA LYS A 285 3.73 23.32 11.41
C LYS A 285 4.84 24.31 11.78
N ILE A 286 5.87 24.42 10.92
CA ILE A 286 6.95 25.39 11.07
C ILE A 286 6.94 26.31 9.88
N GLY A 287 6.88 27.63 10.15
CA GLY A 287 6.79 28.65 9.12
C GLY A 287 5.37 28.80 8.56
N ALA A 288 5.20 29.64 7.53
CA ALA A 288 3.92 30.07 7.00
C ALA A 288 3.08 28.97 6.35
N LYS A 289 3.70 27.90 5.88
CA LYS A 289 2.99 26.79 5.20
C LYS A 289 3.26 25.48 5.89
N PRO A 290 2.20 24.76 6.35
CA PRO A 290 2.34 23.42 6.91
C PRO A 290 2.89 22.45 5.85
N LEU A 291 3.74 21.53 6.27
CA LEU A 291 4.28 20.47 5.43
C LEU A 291 3.67 19.14 5.87
N HIS A 292 2.97 18.49 4.95
CA HIS A 292 2.36 17.20 5.19
C HIS A 292 3.29 16.07 4.77
N LEU A 293 3.47 15.08 5.64
CA LEU A 293 4.20 13.86 5.33
C LEU A 293 3.51 13.12 4.17
N ARG A 294 4.29 12.67 3.21
CA ARG A 294 3.84 11.91 2.03
C ARG A 294 4.50 10.54 1.96
N ALA A 295 3.88 9.61 1.27
CA ALA A 295 4.42 8.27 1.09
C ALA A 295 5.82 8.27 0.43
N LYS A 296 6.11 9.25 -0.45
CA LYS A 296 7.44 9.41 -1.06
C LYS A 296 8.53 9.76 -0.05
N ASP A 297 8.19 10.55 0.96
CA ASP A 297 9.14 10.97 2.00
C ASP A 297 9.54 9.76 2.86
N ILE A 298 8.55 8.93 3.26
CA ILE A 298 8.81 7.67 3.95
C ILE A 298 9.64 6.71 3.09
N ARG A 299 9.30 6.59 1.80
CA ARG A 299 10.06 5.75 0.86
C ARG A 299 11.51 6.19 0.75
N GLY A 300 11.77 7.51 0.76
CA GLY A 300 13.11 8.09 0.78
C GLY A 300 13.89 7.69 2.02
N GLY A 301 13.31 7.90 3.21
CA GLY A 301 13.92 7.54 4.49
C GLY A 301 14.29 6.05 4.58
N VAL A 302 13.34 5.18 4.23
CA VAL A 302 13.54 3.72 4.19
C VAL A 302 14.68 3.31 3.27
N LYS A 303 14.76 3.89 2.07
CA LYS A 303 15.81 3.58 1.10
C LYS A 303 17.19 4.08 1.54
N ASN A 304 17.25 5.27 2.12
CA ASN A 304 18.50 5.83 2.60
C ASN A 304 19.05 5.03 3.79
N SER A 305 18.17 4.58 4.69
CA SER A 305 18.57 3.70 5.79
C SER A 305 19.09 2.35 5.28
N ALA A 306 18.42 1.73 4.31
CA ALA A 306 18.89 0.50 3.71
C ALA A 306 20.31 0.65 3.11
N ASP A 307 20.57 1.76 2.39
CA ASP A 307 21.90 2.05 1.83
C ASP A 307 22.96 2.21 2.93
N ARG A 308 22.66 2.94 4.02
CA ARG A 308 23.58 3.08 5.15
C ARG A 308 23.86 1.75 5.84
N CYS A 309 22.87 0.87 5.90
CA CYS A 309 23.06 -0.50 6.39
C CYS A 309 23.80 -1.41 5.38
N GLY A 310 24.17 -0.92 4.20
CA GLY A 310 24.87 -1.70 3.16
C GLY A 310 23.98 -2.73 2.46
N VAL A 311 22.68 -2.48 2.39
CA VAL A 311 21.73 -3.34 1.66
C VAL A 311 21.13 -2.56 0.49
N PRO A 312 21.07 -3.13 -0.72
CA PRO A 312 20.65 -2.38 -1.90
C PRO A 312 19.25 -1.77 -1.78
N ARG A 313 19.16 -0.43 -1.82
CA ARG A 313 17.95 0.39 -1.63
C ARG A 313 16.77 0.00 -2.55
N ARG A 314 17.08 -0.62 -3.70
CA ARG A 314 16.08 -1.04 -4.68
C ARG A 314 15.09 -2.08 -4.11
N HIS A 315 15.49 -2.83 -3.09
CA HIS A 315 14.68 -3.87 -2.46
C HIS A 315 13.76 -3.35 -1.36
N PHE A 316 13.80 -2.06 -1.05
CA PHE A 316 13.01 -1.46 0.04
C PHE A 316 12.01 -0.43 -0.46
N SER A 317 10.91 -0.33 0.26
CA SER A 317 9.82 0.62 -0.01
C SER A 317 8.94 0.79 1.23
N THR A 318 7.90 1.59 1.12
CA THR A 318 6.87 1.72 2.19
C THR A 318 6.22 0.39 2.58
N SER A 319 6.18 -0.60 1.68
CA SER A 319 5.66 -1.93 2.01
C SER A 319 6.60 -2.78 2.86
N SER A 320 7.88 -2.39 3.01
CA SER A 320 8.87 -3.13 3.78
C SER A 320 8.54 -3.18 5.27
N GLY A 321 7.93 -2.12 5.83
CA GLY A 321 7.45 -2.12 7.21
C GLY A 321 6.35 -3.17 7.44
N ARG A 322 5.35 -3.20 6.57
CA ARG A 322 4.27 -4.18 6.65
C ARG A 322 4.77 -5.62 6.42
N LYS A 323 5.82 -5.80 5.61
CA LYS A 323 6.49 -7.10 5.46
C LYS A 323 7.25 -7.50 6.73
N PHE A 324 7.93 -6.55 7.36
CA PHE A 324 8.56 -6.77 8.65
C PHE A 324 7.53 -7.24 9.68
N PHE A 325 6.42 -6.50 9.85
CA PHE A 325 5.33 -6.87 10.73
C PHE A 325 4.85 -8.32 10.50
N ALA A 326 4.43 -8.67 9.28
CA ALA A 326 3.90 -10.00 8.98
C ALA A 326 4.94 -11.11 9.17
N THR A 327 6.21 -10.85 8.83
CA THR A 327 7.31 -11.81 9.01
C THR A 327 7.63 -11.99 10.48
N GLN A 328 7.74 -10.90 11.24
CA GLN A 328 8.06 -10.89 12.66
C GLN A 328 6.98 -11.63 13.48
N MET A 329 5.70 -11.34 13.24
CA MET A 329 4.57 -12.03 13.86
C MET A 329 4.61 -13.54 13.57
N SER A 330 4.89 -13.94 12.34
CA SER A 330 4.99 -15.34 11.97
C SER A 330 6.21 -16.03 12.60
N LEU A 331 7.33 -15.34 12.76
CA LEU A 331 8.53 -15.85 13.44
C LEU A 331 8.25 -16.01 14.94
N ALA A 332 7.49 -15.11 15.54
CA ALA A 332 7.01 -15.22 16.92
C ALA A 332 5.95 -16.30 17.12
N GLY A 333 5.57 -17.04 16.09
CA GLY A 333 4.61 -18.14 16.19
C GLY A 333 3.14 -17.72 16.16
N ALA A 334 2.83 -16.46 15.88
CA ALA A 334 1.45 -16.00 15.79
C ALA A 334 0.66 -16.78 14.73
N PRO A 335 -0.57 -17.20 15.00
CA PRO A 335 -1.41 -17.87 14.03
C PRO A 335 -1.76 -16.94 12.86
N ARG A 336 -2.03 -17.53 11.70
CA ARG A 336 -2.32 -16.78 10.47
C ARG A 336 -3.53 -15.85 10.60
N GLU A 337 -4.53 -16.29 11.34
CA GLU A 337 -5.75 -15.53 11.62
C GLU A 337 -5.43 -14.26 12.40
N GLU A 338 -4.57 -14.35 13.39
CA GLU A 338 -4.11 -13.21 14.19
C GLU A 338 -3.29 -12.23 13.33
N ILE A 339 -2.34 -12.74 12.53
CA ILE A 339 -1.57 -11.89 11.59
C ILE A 339 -2.50 -11.14 10.64
N ARG A 340 -3.56 -11.80 10.12
CA ARG A 340 -4.57 -11.18 9.27
C ARG A 340 -5.37 -10.11 10.01
N ALA A 341 -5.87 -10.46 11.20
CA ALA A 341 -6.69 -9.57 12.01
C ALA A 341 -5.91 -8.32 12.41
N VAL A 342 -4.73 -8.48 13.02
CA VAL A 342 -3.88 -7.35 13.43
C VAL A 342 -3.39 -6.55 12.22
N GLY A 343 -3.01 -7.19 11.12
CA GLY A 343 -2.56 -6.51 9.91
C GLY A 343 -3.68 -5.89 9.06
N GLY A 344 -4.96 -6.04 9.43
CA GLY A 344 -6.09 -5.50 8.68
C GLY A 344 -6.24 -6.13 7.29
N TRP A 345 -6.03 -7.44 7.17
CA TRP A 345 -6.38 -8.22 5.98
C TRP A 345 -7.73 -8.90 6.19
N SER A 346 -8.45 -9.17 5.10
CA SER A 346 -9.68 -9.94 5.18
C SER A 346 -9.39 -11.38 5.64
N GLU A 347 -10.35 -11.99 6.34
CA GLU A 347 -10.25 -13.33 6.92
C GLU A 347 -9.75 -14.39 5.93
N ASN A 348 -10.23 -14.36 4.69
CA ASN A 348 -9.85 -15.31 3.64
C ASN A 348 -8.68 -14.82 2.77
N SER A 349 -7.95 -13.78 3.17
CA SER A 349 -6.85 -13.23 2.38
C SER A 349 -5.62 -14.13 2.42
N THR A 350 -5.12 -14.53 1.26
CA THR A 350 -3.82 -15.19 1.12
C THR A 350 -2.66 -14.20 0.99
N VAL A 351 -2.96 -12.90 0.89
CA VAL A 351 -1.97 -11.84 0.66
C VAL A 351 -0.88 -11.77 1.74
N PRO A 352 -1.17 -11.92 3.05
CA PRO A 352 -0.11 -11.98 4.05
C PRO A 352 0.92 -13.07 3.76
N ASP A 353 0.45 -14.27 3.45
CA ASP A 353 1.31 -15.44 3.24
C ASP A 353 2.11 -15.35 1.94
N THR A 354 1.49 -14.88 0.85
CA THR A 354 2.12 -14.88 -0.48
C THR A 354 3.01 -13.66 -0.74
N HIS A 355 2.68 -12.50 -0.16
CA HIS A 355 3.33 -11.22 -0.52
C HIS A 355 4.08 -10.55 0.63
N TYR A 356 3.72 -10.82 1.89
CA TYR A 356 4.29 -10.10 3.03
C TYR A 356 5.14 -11.00 3.92
N ASN A 357 4.66 -12.19 4.27
CA ASN A 357 5.36 -13.09 5.17
C ASN A 357 6.55 -13.78 4.46
N ARG A 358 7.73 -13.66 5.05
CA ARG A 358 8.98 -14.30 4.58
C ARG A 358 9.53 -15.33 5.58
N ALA A 359 8.78 -15.62 6.64
CA ALA A 359 9.23 -16.54 7.69
C ALA A 359 9.55 -17.94 7.16
N SER A 360 8.78 -18.44 6.19
CA SER A 360 9.03 -19.76 5.60
C SER A 360 10.38 -19.84 4.86
N SER A 361 10.82 -18.74 4.26
CA SER A 361 12.13 -18.64 3.58
C SER A 361 13.29 -18.50 4.58
N LEU A 362 13.01 -18.15 5.83
CA LEU A 362 14.00 -17.90 6.87
C LEU A 362 14.09 -19.04 7.91
N ARG A 363 13.09 -19.91 8.02
CA ARG A 363 13.04 -20.95 9.06
C ARG A 363 14.24 -21.89 9.06
N GLY A 364 14.83 -22.18 7.91
CA GLY A 364 16.04 -23.01 7.83
C GLY A 364 17.25 -22.36 8.51
N SER A 365 17.34 -21.04 8.47
CA SER A 365 18.44 -20.25 9.01
C SER A 365 18.23 -19.90 10.49
N LEU A 366 17.00 -19.65 10.91
CA LEU A 366 16.63 -19.24 12.26
C LEU A 366 16.61 -20.41 13.26
N ALA A 367 16.42 -21.65 12.79
CA ALA A 367 16.56 -22.84 13.63
C ALA A 367 17.99 -22.98 14.20
N MET A 368 18.97 -22.31 13.60
CA MET A 368 20.37 -22.26 14.09
C MET A 368 20.66 -21.08 15.04
N LEU A 369 19.77 -20.11 15.16
CA LEU A 369 19.95 -18.88 15.93
C LEU A 369 18.98 -18.80 17.14
N ALA A 370 18.55 -19.94 17.65
CA ALA A 370 17.55 -20.04 18.69
C ALA A 370 17.92 -19.33 20.00
N ASP A 371 17.64 -18.03 20.05
CA ASP A 371 17.24 -17.38 21.28
C ASP A 371 15.71 -17.50 21.39
N PRO A 372 15.18 -18.25 22.36
CA PRO A 372 13.75 -18.58 22.42
C PRO A 372 12.86 -17.39 22.81
N THR A 373 13.42 -16.26 23.17
CA THR A 373 12.62 -15.18 23.77
C THR A 373 11.93 -14.25 22.79
N VAL A 374 12.45 -13.98 21.60
CA VAL A 374 11.75 -13.43 20.40
C VAL A 374 12.73 -13.36 19.22
N PRO A 375 12.58 -14.14 18.16
CA PRO A 375 13.43 -14.02 16.99
C PRO A 375 13.21 -12.68 16.31
N ARG A 376 14.21 -11.82 16.34
CA ARG A 376 14.18 -10.53 15.64
C ARG A 376 14.74 -10.69 14.25
N LEU A 377 14.03 -10.13 13.26
CA LEU A 377 14.51 -10.11 11.89
C LEU A 377 15.74 -9.19 11.78
N ARG A 378 16.89 -9.77 11.48
CA ARG A 378 18.21 -9.12 11.43
C ARG A 378 18.66 -8.87 9.99
N LYS A 379 19.66 -7.99 9.83
CA LYS A 379 20.34 -7.76 8.54
C LYS A 379 20.84 -9.07 7.92
N ALA A 380 21.43 -9.96 8.73
CA ALA A 380 21.94 -11.25 8.28
C ALA A 380 20.84 -12.09 7.58
N ASP A 381 19.64 -12.10 8.13
CA ASP A 381 18.48 -12.81 7.54
C ASP A 381 18.09 -12.20 6.18
N ILE A 382 18.15 -10.87 6.08
CA ILE A 382 17.82 -10.16 4.83
C ILE A 382 18.87 -10.44 3.76
N VAL A 383 20.15 -10.49 4.12
CA VAL A 383 21.25 -10.80 3.19
C VAL A 383 21.08 -12.21 2.62
N GLN A 384 20.60 -13.18 3.40
CA GLN A 384 20.29 -14.52 2.92
C GLN A 384 19.11 -14.57 1.93
N LEU A 385 18.19 -13.61 2.00
CA LEU A 385 17.09 -13.48 1.04
C LEU A 385 17.53 -12.83 -0.28
N LEU A 386 18.67 -12.14 -0.31
CA LEU A 386 19.18 -11.46 -1.51
C LEU A 386 19.48 -12.41 -2.68
N PRO A 387 20.13 -13.58 -2.51
CA PRO A 387 20.33 -14.54 -3.57
C PRO A 387 19.01 -14.98 -4.23
N PHE A 388 17.99 -15.35 -3.44
CA PHE A 388 16.65 -15.70 -3.95
C PHE A 388 15.95 -14.56 -4.69
N VAL A 389 16.47 -13.36 -4.56
CA VAL A 389 16.00 -12.16 -5.25
C VAL A 389 16.92 -11.84 -6.44
N GLN A 390 18.17 -12.31 -6.42
CA GLN A 390 19.19 -12.16 -7.48
C GLN A 390 19.18 -13.34 -8.45
N ASP A 391 19.01 -14.58 -7.98
CA ASP A 391 18.95 -15.80 -8.84
C ASP A 391 17.69 -15.85 -9.72
N SER A 392 16.74 -14.95 -9.49
CA SER A 392 15.75 -14.60 -10.51
C SER A 392 16.32 -13.65 -11.58
N VAL A 393 17.66 -13.45 -11.66
CA VAL A 393 18.40 -12.51 -12.54
C VAL A 393 19.43 -13.23 -13.40
N GLU A 394 19.79 -14.47 -13.06
CA GLU A 394 20.54 -15.38 -13.94
C GLU A 394 19.56 -16.35 -14.61
#